data_026a72536c939af16bb22faaea131ef9
#
_entry.id   026a72536c939af16bb22faaea131ef9
#
_cell.length_a   1.000
_cell.length_b   1.000
_cell.length_c   1.000
_cell.angle_alpha   90.00
_cell.angle_beta   90.00
_cell.angle_gamma   90.00
#
_symmetry.space_group_name_H-M   'P 1'
#
loop_
_entity.id
_entity.type
_entity.pdbx_description
1 polymer ?
#
loop_
_entity_poly.entity_id
_entity_poly.type
_entity_poly.pdbx_seq_one_letter_code
_entity_poly.pdbx_strand_id
1 'polypeptide(L)'
;MKTKKRISKLFATSIMAVASVASSYGQSNLGSACGCPAVASRPSVLLSSLPGFTAVAGTYGGELTSGAVLTCANNYIIDQKIYIPSGQTLTINPGTVLKGRVTANDPATGLPDKAKATALVIERGGKIMAEGSEDCQIVFTAEADNLDGTFPIANKGQWGGVLLLGKATNNLLVAANGPFVAGGAGLLAVADGLGTIEGFATSNIQDRYGVNTSATSVPGELSSQTFDDNDNSGVMKYVSIRYSGALLSVGAEINGLTLASVGRGTTIDHIEIVSCADDNIEIFGGTVNLKYITTLFGNDDMFDWDLGWTGKAQFLFGMKTDNTASVDSDNGFESDSDDNKSIGVNNTGLRRSTPVIYNATILGNEKTTLLTGSAGDNSSLAAINAKELTGGEIYNSVFANFKNGLNLVKSMGTRTGTSEAYHNWSSTLGNGSQILKVKCNTFVGCTNPLTVGNAVSAVAADNTQFTTTDLNVIVAGNTLPGFDYAFAVNNTTNVFSDKYDAVPNPALTVVGCPVAPADGFFKVANYRGAFASTGDNWLSDWSYSQVLGATKGLVACPTDLDKDGDTDIDDFQLFAPAFGYSCN
;
A
#
# COMPACT_ATOMS: atom_id res chain seq x y z
N MET A 1 -70.72 55.09 2.26
CA MET A 1 -70.05 54.50 1.11
C MET A 1 -68.56 54.40 1.40
N LYS A 2 -68.06 53.23 1.69
CA LYS A 2 -66.62 52.98 2.00
C LYS A 2 -65.99 52.19 0.85
N THR A 3 -65.15 52.85 0.09
CA THR A 3 -64.40 52.26 -1.03
C THR A 3 -63.26 51.41 -0.51
N LYS A 4 -63.29 50.11 -0.77
CA LYS A 4 -62.16 49.19 -0.49
C LYS A 4 -61.15 49.27 -1.64
N LYS A 5 -59.93 49.75 -1.36
CA LYS A 5 -58.80 49.61 -2.27
C LYS A 5 -58.29 48.16 -2.20
N ARG A 6 -58.31 47.46 -3.32
CA ARG A 6 -57.60 46.19 -3.49
C ARG A 6 -56.12 46.45 -3.75
N ILE A 7 -55.26 45.98 -2.89
CA ILE A 7 -53.80 45.91 -3.11
C ILE A 7 -53.54 44.56 -3.78
N SER A 8 -53.19 44.59 -5.05
CA SER A 8 -52.63 43.41 -5.73
C SER A 8 -51.19 43.20 -5.31
N LYS A 9 -50.93 42.13 -4.60
CA LYS A 9 -49.57 41.67 -4.35
C LYS A 9 -49.05 40.95 -5.60
N LEU A 10 -48.12 41.59 -6.31
CA LEU A 10 -47.28 40.94 -7.29
C LEU A 10 -46.32 40.02 -6.51
N PHE A 11 -46.51 38.72 -6.64
CA PHE A 11 -45.50 37.75 -6.27
C PHE A 11 -44.47 37.71 -7.40
N ALA A 12 -43.34 38.36 -7.20
CA ALA A 12 -42.15 38.10 -7.99
C ALA A 12 -41.59 36.75 -7.58
N THR A 13 -41.81 35.74 -8.40
CA THR A 13 -41.17 34.43 -8.27
C THR A 13 -39.73 34.61 -8.73
N SER A 14 -38.85 34.91 -7.80
CA SER A 14 -37.40 34.76 -8.02
C SER A 14 -37.11 33.27 -8.13
N ILE A 15 -36.94 32.77 -9.33
CA ILE A 15 -36.31 31.49 -9.59
C ILE A 15 -34.83 31.71 -9.19
N MET A 16 -34.47 31.39 -7.95
CA MET A 16 -33.09 31.07 -7.63
C MET A 16 -32.76 29.82 -8.45
N ALA A 17 -32.02 30.01 -9.52
CA ALA A 17 -31.22 28.94 -10.07
C ALA A 17 -30.24 28.56 -8.96
N VAL A 18 -30.57 27.52 -8.24
CA VAL A 18 -29.56 26.75 -7.49
C VAL A 18 -28.68 26.19 -8.60
N ALA A 19 -27.63 26.92 -8.95
CA ALA A 19 -26.47 26.27 -9.53
C ALA A 19 -26.10 25.21 -8.49
N SER A 20 -26.47 23.96 -8.79
CA SER A 20 -25.78 22.82 -8.22
C SER A 20 -24.32 23.04 -8.60
N VAL A 21 -23.56 23.63 -7.69
CA VAL A 21 -22.14 23.39 -7.64
C VAL A 21 -22.11 21.87 -7.39
N ALA A 22 -22.09 21.09 -8.48
CA ALA A 22 -21.48 19.80 -8.43
C ALA A 22 -20.09 20.14 -7.86
N SER A 23 -19.93 19.93 -6.57
CA SER A 23 -18.63 19.82 -5.99
C SER A 23 -17.99 18.75 -6.84
N SER A 24 -17.22 19.17 -7.83
CA SER A 24 -16.26 18.31 -8.44
C SER A 24 -15.39 17.93 -7.25
N TYR A 25 -15.63 16.78 -6.69
CA TYR A 25 -14.69 16.05 -5.85
C TYR A 25 -13.51 15.67 -6.75
N GLY A 26 -13.07 16.62 -7.56
CA GLY A 26 -11.88 16.60 -8.36
C GLY A 26 -10.76 16.85 -7.41
N GLN A 27 -10.25 15.77 -6.90
CA GLN A 27 -8.88 15.74 -6.42
C GLN A 27 -8.54 16.87 -5.49
N SER A 28 -9.02 16.75 -4.27
CA SER A 28 -8.31 17.26 -3.11
C SER A 28 -7.60 18.59 -3.41
N ASN A 29 -7.67 19.44 -2.63
CA ASN A 29 -6.97 20.70 -2.35
C ASN A 29 -5.65 21.04 -3.11
N LEU A 30 -5.31 20.35 -4.21
CA LEU A 30 -4.09 20.57 -5.00
C LEU A 30 -4.02 21.93 -5.72
N GLY A 31 -5.06 22.72 -5.63
CA GLY A 31 -5.11 24.06 -6.19
C GLY A 31 -5.15 25.13 -5.11
N SER A 32 -6.32 25.75 -4.96
CA SER A 32 -6.49 26.93 -4.11
C SER A 32 -6.23 26.70 -2.62
N ALA A 33 -6.58 25.55 -2.08
CA ALA A 33 -6.40 25.27 -0.65
C ALA A 33 -4.91 25.12 -0.28
N CYS A 34 -4.10 24.55 -1.19
CA CYS A 34 -2.64 24.51 -1.03
C CYS A 34 -1.94 25.84 -1.31
N GLY A 35 -2.64 26.87 -1.77
CA GLY A 35 -2.00 28.07 -2.30
C GLY A 35 -1.21 27.84 -3.61
N CYS A 36 -1.45 26.73 -4.28
CA CYS A 36 -0.79 26.31 -5.51
C CYS A 36 -1.56 26.76 -6.76
N PRO A 37 -0.90 26.97 -7.91
CA PRO A 37 -1.61 27.15 -9.19
C PRO A 37 -2.44 25.89 -9.51
N ALA A 38 -3.53 26.07 -10.28
CA ALA A 38 -4.31 24.94 -10.78
C ALA A 38 -3.42 23.98 -11.59
N VAL A 39 -3.56 22.67 -11.36
CA VAL A 39 -2.66 21.65 -11.95
C VAL A 39 -2.55 21.78 -13.47
N ALA A 40 -3.67 22.04 -14.16
CA ALA A 40 -3.69 22.21 -15.63
C ALA A 40 -2.92 23.45 -16.12
N SER A 41 -2.65 24.43 -15.26
CA SER A 41 -1.93 25.65 -15.61
C SER A 41 -0.43 25.59 -15.29
N ARG A 42 0.03 24.55 -14.59
CA ARG A 42 1.44 24.40 -14.20
C ARG A 42 2.30 23.98 -15.40
N PRO A 43 3.43 24.62 -15.65
CA PRO A 43 4.36 24.14 -16.67
C PRO A 43 4.91 22.76 -16.34
N SER A 44 5.12 21.95 -17.37
CA SER A 44 5.77 20.63 -17.21
C SER A 44 7.28 20.77 -17.25
N VAL A 45 7.96 20.10 -16.31
CA VAL A 45 9.43 20.09 -16.18
C VAL A 45 9.91 18.65 -16.13
N LEU A 46 10.80 18.24 -17.03
CA LEU A 46 11.42 16.92 -16.98
C LEU A 46 12.39 16.85 -15.79
N LEU A 47 12.32 15.80 -14.99
CA LEU A 47 13.28 15.62 -13.89
C LEU A 47 14.71 15.47 -14.42
N SER A 48 14.88 14.85 -15.59
CA SER A 48 16.19 14.75 -16.27
C SER A 48 16.75 16.09 -16.76
N SER A 49 15.92 17.15 -16.80
CA SER A 49 16.37 18.49 -17.18
C SER A 49 16.76 19.37 -16.00
N LEU A 50 16.60 18.88 -14.78
CA LEU A 50 16.94 19.66 -13.58
C LEU A 50 18.45 19.85 -13.46
N PRO A 51 18.90 20.98 -12.90
CA PRO A 51 20.31 21.17 -12.57
C PRO A 51 20.84 20.04 -11.67
N GLY A 52 22.01 19.53 -12.01
CA GLY A 52 22.64 18.43 -11.27
C GLY A 52 22.21 17.03 -11.73
N PHE A 53 21.34 16.91 -12.73
CA PHE A 53 21.09 15.62 -13.34
C PHE A 53 22.31 15.14 -14.13
N THR A 54 22.72 13.90 -13.90
CA THR A 54 23.85 13.25 -14.58
C THR A 54 23.45 11.84 -15.01
N ALA A 55 23.48 11.57 -16.30
CA ALA A 55 23.14 10.25 -16.83
C ALA A 55 24.10 9.16 -16.31
N VAL A 56 23.54 8.03 -15.93
CA VAL A 56 24.31 6.85 -15.48
C VAL A 56 24.59 5.97 -16.69
N ALA A 57 25.86 5.72 -16.97
CA ALA A 57 26.26 4.93 -18.14
C ALA A 57 25.70 3.49 -18.08
N GLY A 58 25.15 3.03 -19.19
CA GLY A 58 24.56 1.68 -19.29
C GLY A 58 23.15 1.55 -18.73
N THR A 59 22.53 2.65 -18.29
CA THR A 59 21.13 2.66 -17.81
C THR A 59 20.29 3.66 -18.60
N TYR A 60 18.98 3.47 -18.60
CA TYR A 60 18.02 4.50 -18.99
C TYR A 60 17.64 5.29 -17.73
N GLY A 61 18.55 6.14 -17.28
CA GLY A 61 18.38 6.92 -16.06
C GLY A 61 19.60 7.74 -15.69
N GLY A 62 19.45 8.51 -14.63
CA GLY A 62 20.53 9.33 -14.11
C GLY A 62 20.31 9.77 -12.68
N GLU A 63 21.40 10.17 -12.05
CA GLU A 63 21.45 10.67 -10.69
C GLU A 63 21.15 12.17 -10.63
N LEU A 64 20.35 12.57 -9.67
CA LEU A 64 20.10 13.97 -9.33
C LEU A 64 20.97 14.35 -8.13
N THR A 65 22.16 14.93 -8.42
CA THR A 65 23.22 15.15 -7.44
C THR A 65 23.21 16.51 -6.74
N SER A 66 22.24 17.37 -7.06
CA SER A 66 22.12 18.69 -6.44
C SER A 66 20.82 18.79 -5.66
N GLY A 67 20.76 18.42 -4.42
CA GLY A 67 19.60 18.53 -3.53
C GLY A 67 18.40 19.28 -4.11
N ALA A 68 17.58 18.60 -4.92
CA ALA A 68 16.49 19.25 -5.64
C ALA A 68 15.31 19.54 -4.72
N VAL A 69 14.71 20.71 -4.89
CA VAL A 69 13.45 21.08 -4.23
C VAL A 69 12.37 21.23 -5.30
N LEU A 70 11.38 20.33 -5.26
CA LEU A 70 10.22 20.36 -6.13
C LEU A 70 9.07 21.09 -5.44
N THR A 71 8.42 21.99 -6.18
CA THR A 71 7.32 22.81 -5.65
C THR A 71 6.09 22.67 -6.51
N CYS A 72 4.95 22.99 -5.98
CA CYS A 72 3.70 22.94 -6.71
C CYS A 72 3.54 24.00 -7.83
N ALA A 73 4.58 24.81 -8.08
CA ALA A 73 4.59 25.71 -9.22
C ALA A 73 4.67 24.99 -10.58
N ASN A 74 5.13 23.74 -10.59
CA ASN A 74 5.31 22.92 -11.79
C ASN A 74 4.64 21.54 -11.64
N ASN A 75 4.38 20.89 -12.78
CA ASN A 75 4.18 19.45 -12.87
C ASN A 75 5.51 18.82 -13.30
N TYR A 76 6.05 17.91 -12.50
CA TYR A 76 7.33 17.26 -12.82
C TYR A 76 7.10 15.94 -13.52
N ILE A 77 7.86 15.69 -14.59
CA ILE A 77 7.76 14.45 -15.35
C ILE A 77 8.93 13.54 -14.98
N ILE A 78 8.61 12.36 -14.46
CA ILE A 78 9.57 11.26 -14.29
C ILE A 78 9.71 10.62 -15.67
N ASP A 79 10.68 11.06 -16.45
CA ASP A 79 10.84 10.71 -17.86
C ASP A 79 11.82 9.56 -18.11
N GLN A 80 12.48 9.10 -17.07
CA GLN A 80 13.39 7.95 -17.03
C GLN A 80 13.56 7.49 -15.58
N LYS A 81 14.45 6.56 -15.26
CA LYS A 81 14.80 6.29 -13.87
C LYS A 81 15.56 7.49 -13.28
N ILE A 82 15.02 8.07 -12.23
CA ILE A 82 15.62 9.19 -11.51
C ILE A 82 16.17 8.67 -10.19
N TYR A 83 17.46 8.71 -10.02
CA TYR A 83 18.15 8.24 -8.83
C TYR A 83 18.50 9.40 -7.91
N ILE A 84 18.25 9.24 -6.62
CA ILE A 84 18.69 10.16 -5.57
C ILE A 84 19.85 9.47 -4.84
N PRO A 85 21.10 9.80 -5.16
CA PRO A 85 22.24 9.06 -4.68
C PRO A 85 22.55 9.33 -3.21
N SER A 86 23.43 8.52 -2.63
CA SER A 86 23.90 8.65 -1.25
C SER A 86 24.36 10.07 -0.93
N GLY A 87 23.91 10.61 0.20
CA GLY A 87 24.21 11.96 0.66
C GLY A 87 23.37 13.06 0.01
N GLN A 88 22.50 12.74 -0.95
CA GLN A 88 21.59 13.71 -1.57
C GLN A 88 20.19 13.59 -0.98
N THR A 89 19.44 14.70 -1.06
CA THR A 89 18.05 14.77 -0.61
C THR A 89 17.19 15.37 -1.70
N LEU A 90 16.13 14.64 -2.07
CA LEU A 90 15.04 15.19 -2.88
C LEU A 90 13.96 15.71 -1.93
N THR A 91 13.71 17.00 -1.95
CA THR A 91 12.61 17.63 -1.20
C THR A 91 11.43 17.88 -2.11
N ILE A 92 10.25 17.40 -1.71
CA ILE A 92 8.99 17.56 -2.45
C ILE A 92 8.02 18.29 -1.53
N ASN A 93 7.70 19.52 -1.87
CA ASN A 93 6.81 20.36 -1.08
C ASN A 93 5.35 19.93 -1.23
N PRO A 94 4.48 20.22 -0.25
CA PRO A 94 3.05 19.97 -0.34
C PRO A 94 2.41 20.48 -1.64
N GLY A 95 1.43 19.76 -2.16
CA GLY A 95 0.70 20.11 -3.38
C GLY A 95 1.48 19.85 -4.70
N THR A 96 2.69 19.31 -4.62
CA THR A 96 3.50 18.99 -5.81
C THR A 96 2.94 17.75 -6.52
N VAL A 97 2.95 17.80 -7.85
CA VAL A 97 2.55 16.70 -8.73
C VAL A 97 3.74 16.20 -9.52
N LEU A 98 4.00 14.89 -9.43
CA LEU A 98 4.99 14.18 -10.23
C LEU A 98 4.25 13.19 -11.13
N LYS A 99 4.57 13.20 -12.42
CA LYS A 99 3.90 12.37 -13.41
C LYS A 99 4.89 11.41 -14.07
N GLY A 100 4.65 10.11 -13.89
CA GLY A 100 5.45 9.07 -14.52
C GLY A 100 5.13 8.92 -16.01
N ARG A 101 6.15 8.94 -16.84
CA ARG A 101 6.01 8.70 -18.28
C ARG A 101 5.85 7.21 -18.54
N VAL A 102 4.97 6.86 -19.47
CA VAL A 102 4.78 5.48 -19.89
C VAL A 102 6.09 4.89 -20.41
N THR A 103 6.43 3.69 -19.96
CA THR A 103 7.58 2.93 -20.46
C THR A 103 7.43 2.71 -21.97
N ALA A 104 8.39 3.15 -22.73
CA ALA A 104 8.36 2.98 -24.19
C ALA A 104 8.44 1.50 -24.56
N ASN A 105 7.67 1.08 -25.58
CA ASN A 105 7.76 -0.28 -26.08
C ASN A 105 9.06 -0.50 -26.89
N ASP A 106 9.62 -1.70 -26.77
CA ASP A 106 10.66 -2.18 -27.67
C ASP A 106 10.07 -2.37 -29.09
N PRO A 107 10.59 -1.69 -30.11
CA PRO A 107 10.07 -1.81 -31.46
C PRO A 107 10.14 -3.22 -32.04
N ALA A 108 11.01 -4.08 -31.53
CA ALA A 108 11.19 -5.45 -32.03
C ALA A 108 10.14 -6.42 -31.46
N THR A 109 9.70 -6.20 -30.23
CA THR A 109 8.79 -7.11 -29.53
C THR A 109 7.37 -6.55 -29.36
N GLY A 110 7.23 -5.22 -29.43
CA GLY A 110 5.98 -4.52 -29.12
C GLY A 110 5.61 -4.51 -27.62
N LEU A 111 6.46 -5.06 -26.76
CA LEU A 111 6.28 -5.09 -25.30
C LEU A 111 7.03 -3.93 -24.65
N PRO A 112 6.69 -3.53 -23.41
CA PRO A 112 7.43 -2.51 -22.68
C PRO A 112 8.93 -2.84 -22.63
N ASP A 113 9.74 -1.85 -23.00
CA ASP A 113 11.21 -1.98 -22.98
C ASP A 113 11.68 -1.78 -21.52
N LYS A 114 11.93 -2.88 -20.83
CA LYS A 114 12.39 -2.84 -19.43
C LYS A 114 13.63 -1.99 -19.20
N ALA A 115 14.48 -1.87 -20.23
CA ALA A 115 15.63 -0.98 -20.15
C ALA A 115 15.25 0.51 -20.09
N LYS A 116 14.00 0.84 -20.43
CA LYS A 116 13.45 2.20 -20.43
C LYS A 116 12.35 2.43 -19.39
N ALA A 117 12.25 1.58 -18.38
CA ALA A 117 11.33 1.81 -17.28
C ALA A 117 11.59 3.15 -16.59
N THR A 118 10.53 3.86 -16.30
CA THR A 118 10.59 5.14 -15.57
C THR A 118 10.25 4.90 -14.11
N ALA A 119 11.03 5.42 -13.19
CA ALA A 119 10.80 5.29 -11.75
C ALA A 119 11.53 6.37 -10.96
N LEU A 120 11.12 6.59 -9.72
CA LEU A 120 11.90 7.36 -8.74
C LEU A 120 12.58 6.39 -7.78
N VAL A 121 13.89 6.41 -7.73
CA VAL A 121 14.71 5.52 -6.91
C VAL A 121 15.52 6.32 -5.90
N ILE A 122 15.25 6.11 -4.63
CA ILE A 122 16.07 6.64 -3.53
C ILE A 122 17.13 5.59 -3.21
N GLU A 123 18.36 5.85 -3.58
CA GLU A 123 19.46 4.92 -3.36
C GLU A 123 19.83 4.78 -1.87
N ARG A 124 20.57 3.76 -1.54
CA ARG A 124 21.12 3.56 -0.19
C ARG A 124 21.87 4.79 0.31
N GLY A 125 21.34 5.44 1.35
CA GLY A 125 21.89 6.68 1.91
C GLY A 125 21.45 7.97 1.21
N GLY A 126 20.65 7.88 0.15
CA GLY A 126 19.86 8.98 -0.39
C GLY A 126 18.62 9.23 0.48
N LYS A 127 17.96 10.37 0.31
CA LYS A 127 16.75 10.72 1.08
C LYS A 127 15.68 11.34 0.21
N ILE A 128 14.43 11.01 0.54
CA ILE A 128 13.24 11.72 0.09
C ILE A 128 12.61 12.46 1.28
N MET A 129 12.27 13.73 1.09
CA MET A 129 11.51 14.54 2.03
C MET A 129 10.22 14.96 1.33
N ALA A 130 9.22 14.10 1.37
CA ALA A 130 7.90 14.26 0.75
C ALA A 130 6.85 14.38 1.86
N GLU A 131 6.80 15.54 2.49
CA GLU A 131 5.91 15.84 3.61
C GLU A 131 4.72 16.66 3.12
N GLY A 132 3.69 16.00 2.61
CA GLY A 132 2.38 16.60 2.37
C GLY A 132 1.63 16.87 3.68
N SER A 133 0.41 17.35 3.57
CA SER A 133 -0.51 17.50 4.69
C SER A 133 -1.90 17.02 4.29
N GLU A 134 -2.78 16.88 5.27
CA GLU A 134 -4.19 16.53 5.07
C GLU A 134 -4.87 17.45 4.04
N ASP A 135 -4.60 18.75 4.09
CA ASP A 135 -5.14 19.71 3.15
C ASP A 135 -4.34 19.86 1.84
N CYS A 136 -3.16 19.26 1.76
CA CYS A 136 -2.23 19.50 0.66
C CYS A 136 -1.28 18.32 0.43
N GLN A 137 -1.79 17.24 -0.13
CA GLN A 137 -1.02 16.03 -0.40
C GLN A 137 -0.05 16.21 -1.57
N ILE A 138 0.89 15.28 -1.66
CA ILE A 138 1.79 15.11 -2.80
C ILE A 138 1.26 13.97 -3.67
N VAL A 139 1.24 14.16 -4.99
CA VAL A 139 0.70 13.17 -5.92
C VAL A 139 1.75 12.71 -6.92
N PHE A 140 1.95 11.41 -6.97
CA PHE A 140 2.61 10.71 -8.06
C PHE A 140 1.55 10.01 -8.90
N THR A 141 1.55 10.24 -10.22
CA THR A 141 0.53 9.67 -11.10
C THR A 141 1.07 9.44 -12.52
N ALA A 142 0.24 8.93 -13.43
CA ALA A 142 0.60 8.79 -14.83
C ALA A 142 0.73 10.16 -15.55
N GLU A 143 1.64 10.27 -16.53
CA GLU A 143 1.77 11.49 -17.34
C GLU A 143 0.45 11.89 -18.01
N ALA A 144 -0.34 10.91 -18.43
CA ALA A 144 -1.63 11.12 -19.08
C ALA A 144 -2.80 11.47 -18.14
N ASP A 145 -2.63 11.31 -16.82
CA ASP A 145 -3.67 11.65 -15.86
C ASP A 145 -3.76 13.16 -15.68
N ASN A 146 -4.91 13.73 -16.03
CA ASN A 146 -5.18 15.17 -15.89
C ASN A 146 -5.54 15.56 -14.45
N LEU A 147 -5.62 14.59 -13.56
CA LEU A 147 -6.06 14.80 -12.18
C LEU A 147 -7.46 15.40 -12.07
N ASP A 148 -8.36 15.09 -12.98
CA ASP A 148 -9.77 15.51 -12.98
C ASP A 148 -10.75 14.38 -12.59
N GLY A 149 -10.20 13.23 -12.14
CA GLY A 149 -10.99 12.06 -11.75
C GLY A 149 -11.48 11.20 -12.92
N THR A 150 -11.18 11.56 -14.16
CA THR A 150 -11.66 10.83 -15.36
C THR A 150 -10.70 9.76 -15.85
N PHE A 151 -9.45 9.76 -15.38
CA PHE A 151 -8.46 8.75 -15.80
C PHE A 151 -8.86 7.39 -15.21
N PRO A 152 -9.12 6.35 -16.05
CA PRO A 152 -9.68 5.10 -15.58
C PRO A 152 -8.75 4.35 -14.62
N ILE A 153 -9.30 3.82 -13.52
CA ILE A 153 -8.55 2.96 -12.58
C ILE A 153 -8.04 1.67 -13.23
N ALA A 154 -8.59 1.29 -14.38
CA ALA A 154 -8.09 0.17 -15.18
C ALA A 154 -6.74 0.45 -15.87
N ASN A 155 -6.33 1.71 -15.97
CA ASN A 155 -5.08 2.08 -16.64
C ASN A 155 -3.87 1.92 -15.69
N LYS A 156 -3.63 0.69 -15.25
CA LYS A 156 -2.50 0.32 -14.39
C LYS A 156 -1.19 0.26 -15.19
N GLY A 157 -0.05 0.22 -14.54
CA GLY A 157 1.25 -0.02 -15.18
C GLY A 157 1.73 1.10 -16.11
N GLN A 158 1.28 2.33 -15.91
CA GLN A 158 1.67 3.45 -16.77
C GLN A 158 3.12 3.89 -16.55
N TRP A 159 3.67 3.66 -15.39
CA TRP A 159 5.04 3.96 -15.00
C TRP A 159 5.49 3.01 -13.90
N GLY A 160 6.77 2.99 -13.54
CA GLY A 160 7.27 2.06 -12.53
C GLY A 160 6.64 2.29 -11.16
N GLY A 161 7.18 3.18 -10.41
CA GLY A 161 6.77 3.43 -9.03
C GLY A 161 7.82 4.21 -8.27
N VAL A 162 7.70 4.19 -6.94
CA VAL A 162 8.66 4.81 -6.02
C VAL A 162 9.40 3.71 -5.25
N LEU A 163 10.73 3.71 -5.32
CA LEU A 163 11.58 2.72 -4.69
C LEU A 163 12.49 3.38 -3.65
N LEU A 164 12.46 2.88 -2.43
CA LEU A 164 13.39 3.26 -1.36
C LEU A 164 14.33 2.10 -1.07
N LEU A 165 15.63 2.33 -1.25
CA LEU A 165 16.67 1.33 -1.07
C LEU A 165 17.48 1.68 0.18
N GLY A 166 17.42 0.83 1.19
CA GLY A 166 18.06 1.07 2.47
C GLY A 166 19.20 0.10 2.76
N LYS A 167 19.68 0.17 4.01
CA LYS A 167 20.81 -0.63 4.53
C LYS A 167 20.41 -1.46 5.76
N ALA A 168 19.12 -1.55 6.08
CA ALA A 168 18.66 -2.35 7.19
C ALA A 168 18.77 -3.85 6.91
N THR A 169 18.71 -4.64 7.96
CA THR A 169 18.88 -6.09 7.90
C THR A 169 17.85 -6.76 7.00
N ASN A 170 18.31 -7.60 6.11
CA ASN A 170 17.55 -8.57 5.35
C ASN A 170 18.10 -9.99 5.60
N ASN A 171 17.52 -11.01 4.98
CA ASN A 171 17.99 -12.39 5.12
C ASN A 171 18.65 -12.95 3.84
N LEU A 172 19.08 -12.10 2.93
CA LEU A 172 19.87 -12.45 1.76
C LEU A 172 21.28 -12.88 2.15
N LEU A 173 21.39 -13.90 2.99
CA LEU A 173 22.66 -14.44 3.43
C LEU A 173 22.92 -15.74 2.69
N VAL A 174 24.08 -15.84 2.04
CA VAL A 174 24.52 -17.12 1.46
C VAL A 174 24.82 -18.05 2.60
N ALA A 175 24.09 -19.16 2.69
CA ALA A 175 24.41 -20.21 3.65
C ALA A 175 25.84 -20.69 3.40
N ALA A 176 26.66 -20.75 4.45
CA ALA A 176 28.09 -21.07 4.38
C ALA A 176 28.45 -22.40 3.67
N ASN A 177 27.47 -23.21 3.29
CA ASN A 177 27.62 -24.52 2.64
C ASN A 177 26.55 -24.85 1.57
N GLY A 178 25.77 -23.88 1.07
CA GLY A 178 24.75 -24.11 0.05
C GLY A 178 25.14 -23.57 -1.33
N PRO A 179 24.81 -24.27 -2.43
CA PRO A 179 24.93 -23.65 -3.73
C PRO A 179 23.95 -22.48 -3.80
N PHE A 180 24.44 -21.34 -4.17
CA PHE A 180 23.64 -20.20 -4.54
C PHE A 180 22.60 -20.60 -5.60
N VAL A 181 21.32 -20.50 -5.33
CA VAL A 181 20.27 -20.74 -6.32
C VAL A 181 19.93 -19.39 -6.96
N ALA A 182 20.43 -19.18 -8.14
CA ALA A 182 20.00 -18.06 -8.97
C ALA A 182 18.52 -18.28 -9.33
N GLY A 183 17.63 -17.40 -8.86
CA GLY A 183 16.23 -17.54 -9.22
C GLY A 183 15.21 -16.81 -8.35
N GLY A 184 15.62 -16.07 -7.36
CA GLY A 184 14.75 -15.14 -6.66
C GLY A 184 15.20 -13.70 -6.87
N ALA A 185 14.40 -12.73 -6.52
CA ALA A 185 14.56 -11.30 -6.69
C ALA A 185 16.00 -10.80 -6.75
N GLY A 186 16.62 -10.82 -7.93
CA GLY A 186 17.87 -10.14 -8.26
C GLY A 186 19.08 -10.34 -7.34
N LEU A 187 19.31 -11.55 -6.80
CA LEU A 187 20.41 -11.82 -5.89
C LEU A 187 21.79 -11.69 -6.56
N LEU A 188 22.73 -11.09 -5.86
CA LEU A 188 24.12 -11.03 -6.31
C LEU A 188 24.88 -12.30 -5.90
N ALA A 189 25.44 -12.99 -6.89
CA ALA A 189 26.00 -14.35 -6.78
C ALA A 189 27.12 -14.58 -5.73
N VAL A 190 27.57 -13.57 -4.99
CA VAL A 190 28.72 -13.67 -4.07
C VAL A 190 28.64 -12.67 -2.89
N ALA A 191 27.49 -12.06 -2.65
CA ALA A 191 27.38 -11.05 -1.60
C ALA A 191 26.28 -11.41 -0.61
N ASP A 192 26.66 -11.64 0.64
CA ASP A 192 25.70 -11.83 1.73
C ASP A 192 25.02 -10.51 2.03
N GLY A 193 23.69 -10.49 2.03
CA GLY A 193 22.89 -9.34 2.44
C GLY A 193 22.72 -8.24 1.38
N LEU A 194 23.25 -8.41 0.16
CA LEU A 194 23.14 -7.46 -0.93
C LEU A 194 22.17 -7.97 -1.99
N GLY A 195 21.08 -7.24 -2.22
CA GLY A 195 20.07 -7.54 -3.23
C GLY A 195 19.99 -6.49 -4.35
N THR A 196 19.26 -6.82 -5.39
CA THR A 196 18.87 -5.93 -6.49
C THR A 196 17.37 -6.04 -6.68
N ILE A 197 16.72 -4.95 -7.01
CA ILE A 197 15.28 -4.96 -7.29
C ILE A 197 14.98 -5.90 -8.46
N GLU A 198 13.90 -6.62 -8.37
CA GLU A 198 13.43 -7.56 -9.38
C GLU A 198 13.33 -6.90 -10.76
N GLY A 199 13.67 -7.64 -11.80
CA GLY A 199 13.68 -7.14 -13.18
C GLY A 199 14.76 -6.12 -13.52
N PHE A 200 15.52 -5.59 -12.55
CA PHE A 200 16.64 -4.68 -12.82
C PHE A 200 17.96 -5.43 -12.97
N ALA A 201 18.93 -4.79 -13.64
CA ALA A 201 20.21 -5.41 -13.89
C ALA A 201 21.08 -5.48 -12.62
N THR A 202 21.53 -6.65 -12.23
CA THR A 202 22.41 -6.85 -11.06
C THR A 202 23.74 -6.10 -11.16
N SER A 203 24.17 -5.72 -12.38
CA SER A 203 25.35 -4.90 -12.60
C SER A 203 25.17 -3.44 -12.18
N ASN A 204 23.94 -3.00 -11.97
CA ASN A 204 23.61 -1.61 -11.68
C ASN A 204 23.66 -1.37 -10.17
N ILE A 205 24.64 -0.61 -9.70
CA ILE A 205 24.79 -0.36 -8.26
C ILE A 205 23.70 0.53 -7.69
N GLN A 206 23.07 1.36 -8.53
CA GLN A 206 21.97 2.23 -8.16
C GLN A 206 20.68 1.47 -7.80
N ASP A 207 20.54 0.27 -8.33
CA ASP A 207 19.35 -0.58 -8.12
C ASP A 207 19.53 -1.58 -6.95
N ARG A 208 20.62 -1.47 -6.18
CA ARG A 208 20.96 -2.39 -5.09
C ARG A 208 20.48 -1.91 -3.73
N TYR A 209 20.04 -2.85 -2.91
CA TYR A 209 19.67 -2.62 -1.50
C TYR A 209 20.43 -3.55 -0.54
N GLY A 210 20.33 -3.26 0.74
CA GLY A 210 21.10 -3.98 1.77
C GLY A 210 22.59 -3.61 1.75
N VAL A 211 23.43 -4.50 2.25
CA VAL A 211 24.87 -4.28 2.36
C VAL A 211 25.64 -5.57 2.08
N ASN A 212 26.85 -5.44 1.54
CA ASN A 212 27.74 -6.58 1.37
C ASN A 212 28.43 -6.95 2.70
N THR A 213 27.90 -7.94 3.41
CA THR A 213 28.49 -8.44 4.67
C THR A 213 29.66 -9.40 4.42
N SER A 214 29.78 -9.92 3.20
CA SER A 214 30.87 -10.84 2.81
C SER A 214 32.23 -10.14 2.78
N ALA A 215 33.29 -10.89 3.05
CA ALA A 215 34.65 -10.46 2.78
C ALA A 215 34.99 -10.43 1.28
N THR A 216 34.13 -11.01 0.43
CA THR A 216 34.32 -11.04 -1.02
C THR A 216 34.03 -9.67 -1.63
N SER A 217 34.93 -9.22 -2.48
CA SER A 217 34.74 -7.96 -3.22
C SER A 217 33.65 -8.11 -4.28
N VAL A 218 32.71 -7.16 -4.29
CA VAL A 218 31.69 -7.00 -5.34
C VAL A 218 31.95 -5.66 -6.04
N PRO A 219 31.96 -5.60 -7.38
CA PRO A 219 32.21 -4.35 -8.09
C PRO A 219 31.28 -3.22 -7.61
N GLY A 220 31.87 -2.10 -7.21
CA GLY A 220 31.16 -0.94 -6.68
C GLY A 220 30.75 -1.02 -5.22
N GLU A 221 31.02 -2.13 -4.52
CA GLU A 221 30.65 -2.34 -3.12
C GLU A 221 31.87 -2.49 -2.22
N LEU A 222 31.77 -1.98 -1.01
CA LEU A 222 32.72 -2.30 0.06
C LEU A 222 32.40 -3.70 0.61
N SER A 223 33.44 -4.45 0.94
CA SER A 223 33.29 -5.75 1.64
C SER A 223 33.12 -5.55 3.15
N SER A 224 32.62 -6.59 3.83
CA SER A 224 32.50 -6.64 5.29
C SER A 224 31.73 -5.47 5.91
N GLN A 225 30.69 -5.03 5.22
CA GLN A 225 29.78 -3.99 5.71
C GLN A 225 28.85 -4.57 6.79
N THR A 226 28.27 -3.70 7.60
CA THR A 226 27.26 -4.05 8.60
C THR A 226 25.93 -3.41 8.27
N PHE A 227 24.84 -4.12 8.54
CA PHE A 227 23.49 -3.57 8.44
C PHE A 227 23.24 -2.44 9.43
N ASP A 228 22.36 -1.52 9.06
CA ASP A 228 21.86 -0.45 9.93
C ASP A 228 20.34 -0.50 10.01
N ASP A 229 19.81 -1.10 11.06
CA ASP A 229 18.36 -1.18 11.29
C ASP A 229 17.70 0.17 11.58
N ASN A 230 18.49 1.23 11.80
CA ASN A 230 18.01 2.60 11.94
C ASN A 230 18.27 3.44 10.69
N ASP A 231 18.62 2.81 9.57
CA ASP A 231 18.76 3.48 8.28
C ASP A 231 17.57 4.39 8.01
N ASN A 232 17.84 5.55 7.39
CA ASN A 232 16.86 6.60 7.20
C ASN A 232 16.89 7.10 5.76
N SER A 233 15.93 6.64 4.97
CA SER A 233 15.68 7.08 3.59
C SER A 233 14.81 8.34 3.50
N GLY A 234 14.43 8.95 4.64
CA GLY A 234 13.69 10.21 4.69
C GLY A 234 12.27 10.07 5.21
N VAL A 235 11.37 10.88 4.67
CA VAL A 235 9.97 10.98 5.08
C VAL A 235 9.07 10.94 3.86
N MET A 236 8.06 10.09 3.88
CA MET A 236 6.90 10.16 2.99
C MET A 236 5.64 10.25 3.85
N LYS A 237 4.89 11.34 3.68
CA LYS A 237 3.68 11.60 4.45
C LYS A 237 2.64 12.33 3.60
N TYR A 238 1.37 11.89 3.67
CA TYR A 238 0.30 12.36 2.80
C TYR A 238 0.70 12.34 1.32
N VAL A 239 1.05 11.15 0.86
CA VAL A 239 1.50 10.90 -0.52
C VAL A 239 0.58 9.90 -1.19
N SER A 240 0.08 10.24 -2.38
CA SER A 240 -0.72 9.35 -3.23
C SER A 240 0.11 8.91 -4.44
N ILE A 241 0.25 7.59 -4.65
CA ILE A 241 0.95 6.96 -5.77
C ILE A 241 -0.08 6.23 -6.62
N ARG A 242 -0.20 6.57 -7.90
CA ARG A 242 -1.28 6.10 -8.75
C ARG A 242 -0.78 5.57 -10.09
N TYR A 243 -1.45 4.52 -10.61
CA TYR A 243 -1.26 3.96 -11.95
C TYR A 243 0.16 3.44 -12.22
N SER A 244 0.83 3.02 -11.18
CA SER A 244 2.19 2.46 -11.18
C SER A 244 2.21 0.96 -11.52
N GLY A 245 3.36 0.31 -11.36
CA GLY A 245 3.50 -1.12 -11.58
C GLY A 245 3.88 -1.47 -13.00
N ALA A 246 4.78 -0.70 -13.64
CA ALA A 246 5.13 -0.98 -15.03
C ALA A 246 5.78 -2.35 -15.18
N LEU A 247 5.23 -3.15 -16.09
CA LEU A 247 5.76 -4.45 -16.48
C LEU A 247 7.13 -4.28 -17.15
N LEU A 248 8.15 -4.88 -16.61
CA LEU A 248 9.50 -4.92 -17.18
C LEU A 248 9.71 -6.13 -18.07
N SER A 249 9.21 -7.30 -17.64
CA SER A 249 9.14 -8.54 -18.40
C SER A 249 8.11 -9.46 -17.74
N VAL A 250 7.75 -10.57 -18.39
CA VAL A 250 6.83 -11.56 -17.77
C VAL A 250 7.39 -12.02 -16.42
N GLY A 251 6.65 -11.76 -15.34
CA GLY A 251 7.03 -12.08 -13.97
C GLY A 251 8.19 -11.22 -13.43
N ALA A 252 8.30 -9.98 -13.89
CA ALA A 252 9.19 -8.97 -13.31
C ALA A 252 8.58 -7.59 -13.54
N GLU A 253 7.87 -7.13 -12.58
CA GLU A 253 7.17 -5.85 -12.50
C GLU A 253 7.83 -4.94 -11.47
N ILE A 254 7.50 -3.68 -11.48
CA ILE A 254 7.84 -2.71 -10.42
C ILE A 254 6.60 -2.47 -9.60
N ASN A 255 6.70 -2.57 -8.30
CA ASN A 255 5.58 -2.31 -7.40
C ASN A 255 5.22 -0.83 -7.28
N GLY A 256 4.07 -0.53 -6.70
CA GLY A 256 3.64 0.84 -6.48
C GLY A 256 4.60 1.60 -5.56
N LEU A 257 4.85 1.04 -4.39
CA LEU A 257 5.88 1.48 -3.45
C LEU A 257 6.74 0.29 -3.05
N THR A 258 8.01 0.31 -3.39
CA THR A 258 8.98 -0.71 -2.99
C THR A 258 9.84 -0.22 -1.84
N LEU A 259 9.93 -1.01 -0.76
CA LEU A 259 10.71 -0.72 0.44
C LEU A 259 11.74 -1.83 0.67
N ALA A 260 12.92 -1.68 0.10
CA ALA A 260 13.95 -2.72 0.12
C ALA A 260 15.05 -2.42 1.14
N SER A 261 15.18 -3.25 2.18
CA SER A 261 16.10 -3.06 3.33
C SER A 261 15.99 -1.67 3.98
N VAL A 262 14.79 -1.10 4.02
CA VAL A 262 14.56 0.23 4.60
C VAL A 262 14.53 0.12 6.12
N GLY A 263 15.22 1.04 6.80
CA GLY A 263 15.33 1.05 8.25
C GLY A 263 14.21 1.83 8.95
N ARG A 264 14.06 1.58 10.27
CA ARG A 264 13.04 2.22 11.12
C ARG A 264 13.25 3.72 11.33
N GLY A 265 14.37 4.28 10.88
CA GLY A 265 14.58 5.71 10.85
C GLY A 265 13.79 6.43 9.76
N THR A 266 13.24 5.69 8.79
CA THR A 266 12.41 6.22 7.71
C THR A 266 10.95 6.34 8.17
N THR A 267 10.29 7.42 7.81
CA THR A 267 8.86 7.64 8.10
C THR A 267 8.02 7.35 6.88
N ILE A 268 7.06 6.41 7.00
CA ILE A 268 6.05 6.07 5.99
C ILE A 268 4.68 6.17 6.68
N ASP A 269 3.96 7.26 6.42
CA ASP A 269 2.76 7.62 7.18
C ASP A 269 1.76 8.33 6.26
N HIS A 270 0.47 7.95 6.27
CA HIS A 270 -0.56 8.44 5.35
C HIS A 270 -0.12 8.31 3.88
N ILE A 271 0.04 7.08 3.44
CA ILE A 271 0.38 6.75 2.04
C ILE A 271 -0.80 6.04 1.40
N GLU A 272 -1.07 6.39 0.16
CA GLU A 272 -2.07 5.75 -0.67
C GLU A 272 -1.45 5.25 -1.97
N ILE A 273 -1.71 3.99 -2.33
CA ILE A 273 -1.32 3.39 -3.60
C ILE A 273 -2.56 2.92 -4.34
N VAL A 274 -2.80 3.43 -5.56
CA VAL A 274 -4.01 3.17 -6.32
C VAL A 274 -3.69 2.68 -7.73
N SER A 275 -4.31 1.58 -8.13
CA SER A 275 -4.22 1.05 -9.50
C SER A 275 -2.80 0.70 -9.91
N CYS A 276 -2.11 -0.10 -9.10
CA CYS A 276 -0.84 -0.71 -9.47
C CYS A 276 -1.09 -1.93 -10.37
N ALA A 277 -0.20 -2.19 -11.33
CA ALA A 277 -0.29 -3.38 -12.19
C ALA A 277 0.40 -4.60 -11.59
N ASP A 278 1.08 -4.42 -10.48
CA ASP A 278 1.71 -5.42 -9.63
C ASP A 278 1.27 -5.19 -8.19
N ASP A 279 2.09 -5.50 -7.20
CA ASP A 279 1.78 -5.21 -5.80
C ASP A 279 1.58 -3.72 -5.56
N ASN A 280 0.64 -3.40 -4.70
CA ASN A 280 0.52 -2.02 -4.29
C ASN A 280 1.75 -1.60 -3.47
N ILE A 281 2.15 -2.40 -2.49
CA ILE A 281 3.35 -2.19 -1.69
C ILE A 281 4.08 -3.51 -1.46
N GLU A 282 5.38 -3.52 -1.71
CA GLU A 282 6.25 -4.67 -1.44
C GLU A 282 7.44 -4.28 -0.57
N ILE A 283 7.78 -5.17 0.38
CA ILE A 283 8.79 -4.92 1.40
C ILE A 283 9.83 -6.04 1.42
N PHE A 284 11.00 -5.76 0.87
CA PHE A 284 12.14 -6.69 0.85
C PHE A 284 13.02 -6.53 2.11
N GLY A 285 12.65 -7.19 3.18
CA GLY A 285 13.39 -7.12 4.44
C GLY A 285 13.35 -5.75 5.11
N GLY A 286 14.28 -5.50 6.02
CA GLY A 286 14.37 -4.23 6.74
C GLY A 286 13.52 -4.14 8.00
N THR A 287 13.38 -2.92 8.52
CA THR A 287 12.74 -2.64 9.82
C THR A 287 11.78 -1.45 9.75
N VAL A 288 11.47 -0.97 8.55
CA VAL A 288 10.59 0.18 8.34
C VAL A 288 9.22 -0.05 8.95
N ASN A 289 8.65 1.00 9.51
CA ASN A 289 7.31 0.98 10.08
C ASN A 289 6.32 1.71 9.17
N LEU A 290 5.09 1.19 9.08
CA LEU A 290 4.02 1.68 8.22
C LEU A 290 2.81 2.11 9.05
N LYS A 291 2.29 3.31 8.82
CA LYS A 291 1.11 3.79 9.52
C LYS A 291 0.16 4.54 8.60
N TYR A 292 -1.14 4.23 8.69
CA TYR A 292 -2.16 4.82 7.83
C TYR A 292 -1.88 4.60 6.33
N ILE A 293 -1.84 3.34 5.93
CA ILE A 293 -1.55 2.97 4.55
C ILE A 293 -2.82 2.47 3.86
N THR A 294 -3.05 2.96 2.66
CA THR A 294 -4.17 2.53 1.82
C THR A 294 -3.68 1.95 0.50
N THR A 295 -4.21 0.79 0.13
CA THR A 295 -3.90 0.09 -1.11
C THR A 295 -5.19 -0.24 -1.85
N LEU A 296 -5.35 0.31 -3.05
CA LEU A 296 -6.55 0.09 -3.85
C LEU A 296 -6.22 -0.46 -5.23
N PHE A 297 -6.96 -1.49 -5.63
CA PHE A 297 -7.04 -1.95 -7.02
C PHE A 297 -5.71 -2.39 -7.62
N GLY A 298 -4.79 -2.95 -6.83
CA GLY A 298 -3.62 -3.65 -7.32
C GLY A 298 -4.00 -4.89 -8.15
N ASN A 299 -3.14 -5.27 -9.09
CA ASN A 299 -3.35 -6.51 -9.83
C ASN A 299 -2.91 -7.72 -9.04
N ASP A 300 -1.77 -7.65 -8.36
CA ASP A 300 -1.27 -8.71 -7.50
C ASP A 300 -1.63 -8.44 -6.04
N ASP A 301 -0.73 -8.48 -5.12
CA ASP A 301 -1.04 -8.37 -3.70
C ASP A 301 -1.29 -6.93 -3.23
N MET A 302 -2.07 -6.76 -2.18
CA MET A 302 -2.25 -5.43 -1.58
C MET A 302 -1.02 -5.04 -0.77
N PHE A 303 -0.50 -5.99 0.01
CA PHE A 303 0.69 -5.87 0.83
C PHE A 303 1.47 -7.17 0.71
N ASP A 304 2.66 -7.09 0.14
CA ASP A 304 3.61 -8.19 0.14
C ASP A 304 4.82 -7.87 1.02
N TRP A 305 5.34 -8.88 1.70
CA TRP A 305 6.60 -8.77 2.42
C TRP A 305 7.38 -10.06 2.44
N ASP A 306 8.67 -9.91 2.22
CA ASP A 306 9.63 -11.00 2.15
C ASP A 306 10.96 -10.63 2.84
N LEU A 307 11.96 -11.47 2.70
CA LEU A 307 13.37 -11.28 3.01
C LEU A 307 13.66 -10.78 4.43
N GLY A 308 12.79 -11.13 5.39
CA GLY A 308 13.05 -10.88 6.80
C GLY A 308 12.61 -9.50 7.28
N TRP A 309 11.54 -8.93 6.76
CA TRP A 309 10.95 -7.72 7.32
C TRP A 309 10.49 -7.91 8.77
N THR A 310 10.88 -6.98 9.66
CA THR A 310 10.54 -7.02 11.10
C THR A 310 10.01 -5.68 11.60
N GLY A 311 9.40 -4.91 10.74
CA GLY A 311 8.77 -3.65 11.07
C GLY A 311 7.41 -3.79 11.77
N LYS A 312 6.77 -2.68 11.98
CA LYS A 312 5.43 -2.55 12.57
C LYS A 312 4.49 -1.89 11.59
N ALA A 313 3.21 -2.29 11.61
CA ALA A 313 2.20 -1.64 10.80
C ALA A 313 0.90 -1.44 11.60
N GLN A 314 0.23 -0.29 11.37
CA GLN A 314 -1.06 -0.02 11.98
C GLN A 314 -1.94 0.86 11.10
N PHE A 315 -3.24 0.60 11.11
CA PHE A 315 -4.25 1.26 10.29
C PHE A 315 -3.96 1.08 8.79
N LEU A 316 -4.12 -0.18 8.35
CA LEU A 316 -4.00 -0.55 6.95
C LEU A 316 -5.40 -0.71 6.36
N PHE A 317 -5.65 -0.07 5.23
CA PHE A 317 -6.89 -0.24 4.49
C PHE A 317 -6.59 -0.74 3.08
N GLY A 318 -7.21 -1.83 2.67
CA GLY A 318 -7.00 -2.42 1.36
C GLY A 318 -8.30 -2.84 0.68
N MET A 319 -8.38 -2.64 -0.64
CA MET A 319 -9.54 -3.03 -1.44
C MET A 319 -9.13 -3.51 -2.82
N LYS A 320 -9.60 -4.69 -3.23
CA LYS A 320 -9.49 -5.18 -4.61
C LYS A 320 -10.58 -4.58 -5.50
N THR A 321 -10.40 -4.67 -6.82
CA THR A 321 -11.47 -4.31 -7.77
C THR A 321 -12.56 -5.38 -7.81
N ASP A 322 -13.77 -5.01 -8.22
CA ASP A 322 -14.87 -5.94 -8.55
C ASP A 322 -14.63 -6.67 -9.89
N ASN A 323 -13.42 -6.68 -10.40
CA ASN A 323 -13.16 -7.21 -11.73
C ASN A 323 -13.10 -8.74 -11.72
N THR A 324 -14.23 -9.36 -11.95
CA THR A 324 -14.34 -10.82 -12.17
C THR A 324 -13.63 -11.31 -13.44
N ALA A 325 -13.23 -10.41 -14.33
CA ALA A 325 -12.55 -10.70 -15.59
C ALA A 325 -11.03 -10.49 -15.52
N SER A 326 -10.51 -9.84 -14.49
CA SER A 326 -9.08 -9.66 -14.32
C SER A 326 -8.44 -10.97 -13.87
N VAL A 327 -7.36 -11.31 -14.54
CA VAL A 327 -6.58 -12.52 -14.34
C VAL A 327 -5.74 -12.39 -13.07
N ASP A 328 -5.47 -11.17 -12.67
CA ASP A 328 -4.54 -10.80 -11.63
C ASP A 328 -5.34 -10.14 -10.50
N SER A 329 -5.21 -10.50 -9.33
CA SER A 329 -5.69 -9.94 -8.08
C SER A 329 -5.65 -11.04 -7.03
N ASP A 330 -4.52 -11.13 -6.38
CA ASP A 330 -4.22 -12.29 -5.57
C ASP A 330 -4.60 -12.11 -4.12
N ASN A 331 -3.73 -11.68 -3.26
CA ASN A 331 -4.00 -11.74 -1.85
C ASN A 331 -4.26 -10.36 -1.23
N GLY A 332 -4.75 -10.36 0.00
CA GLY A 332 -4.74 -9.16 0.85
C GLY A 332 -3.34 -8.92 1.38
N PHE A 333 -2.83 -9.91 2.10
CA PHE A 333 -1.45 -10.01 2.55
C PHE A 333 -0.80 -11.25 1.94
N GLU A 334 0.29 -11.08 1.23
CA GLU A 334 1.26 -12.13 0.99
C GLU A 334 2.34 -12.02 2.07
N SER A 335 2.67 -13.13 2.68
CA SER A 335 3.55 -13.13 3.85
C SER A 335 4.62 -14.18 3.69
N ASP A 336 5.81 -13.73 3.33
CA ASP A 336 6.96 -14.56 3.07
C ASP A 336 8.14 -14.26 3.98
N SER A 337 9.11 -15.13 3.96
CA SER A 337 10.32 -14.96 4.72
C SER A 337 11.59 -15.26 3.94
N ASP A 338 11.48 -16.06 2.88
CA ASP A 338 12.64 -16.60 2.17
C ASP A 338 12.30 -17.04 0.75
N ASP A 339 12.47 -16.14 -0.17
CA ASP A 339 12.32 -16.42 -1.60
C ASP A 339 13.32 -17.49 -2.11
N ASN A 340 14.43 -17.70 -1.43
CA ASN A 340 15.47 -18.64 -1.87
C ASN A 340 15.17 -20.12 -1.60
N LYS A 341 14.16 -20.46 -0.80
CA LYS A 341 13.82 -21.87 -0.49
C LYS A 341 14.99 -22.71 0.04
N SER A 342 16.10 -22.06 0.40
CA SER A 342 17.36 -22.70 0.82
C SER A 342 17.56 -22.67 2.34
N ILE A 343 16.77 -21.89 3.06
CA ILE A 343 16.80 -21.85 4.51
C ILE A 343 16.17 -23.15 5.03
N GLY A 344 17.00 -24.11 5.39
CA GLY A 344 16.52 -25.35 5.99
C GLY A 344 15.83 -25.10 7.32
N VAL A 345 14.92 -26.01 7.70
CA VAL A 345 14.13 -26.02 8.95
C VAL A 345 14.92 -25.65 10.21
N ASN A 346 16.19 -25.92 10.20
CA ASN A 346 17.10 -25.77 11.34
C ASN A 346 17.97 -24.52 11.27
N ASN A 347 17.78 -23.64 10.29
CA ASN A 347 18.61 -22.44 10.21
C ASN A 347 18.15 -21.40 11.22
N THR A 348 18.55 -21.59 12.46
CA THR A 348 18.24 -20.71 13.60
C THR A 348 18.92 -19.35 13.53
N GLY A 349 19.77 -19.13 12.53
CA GLY A 349 20.59 -17.92 12.41
C GLY A 349 20.04 -16.88 11.44
N LEU A 350 19.09 -17.22 10.57
CA LEU A 350 18.54 -16.27 9.60
C LEU A 350 17.30 -15.57 10.14
N ARG A 351 17.22 -14.30 9.82
CA ARG A 351 16.10 -13.45 10.19
C ARG A 351 14.88 -13.84 9.38
N ARG A 352 13.81 -14.23 10.04
CA ARG A 352 12.50 -14.45 9.42
C ARG A 352 11.74 -13.13 9.34
N SER A 353 10.83 -13.03 8.38
CA SER A 353 9.84 -11.98 8.43
C SER A 353 8.97 -12.16 9.66
N THR A 354 8.97 -11.18 10.54
CA THR A 354 8.21 -11.18 11.79
C THR A 354 7.62 -9.80 12.08
N PRO A 355 6.84 -9.24 11.14
CA PRO A 355 6.18 -7.96 11.37
C PRO A 355 5.16 -8.05 12.49
N VAL A 356 4.83 -6.90 13.08
CA VAL A 356 3.74 -6.76 14.03
C VAL A 356 2.69 -5.81 13.47
N ILE A 357 1.52 -6.35 13.14
CA ILE A 357 0.44 -5.64 12.43
C ILE A 357 -0.79 -5.57 13.32
N TYR A 358 -1.36 -4.38 13.46
CA TYR A 358 -2.63 -4.14 14.14
C TYR A 358 -3.59 -3.32 13.28
N ASN A 359 -4.89 -3.57 13.43
CA ASN A 359 -5.94 -2.72 12.90
C ASN A 359 -5.90 -2.56 11.37
N ALA A 360 -5.97 -3.65 10.63
CA ALA A 360 -6.19 -3.65 9.20
C ALA A 360 -7.67 -3.89 8.85
N THR A 361 -8.16 -3.27 7.79
CA THR A 361 -9.41 -3.62 7.10
C THR A 361 -9.10 -3.93 5.65
N ILE A 362 -9.23 -5.19 5.24
CA ILE A 362 -8.81 -5.70 3.94
C ILE A 362 -9.98 -6.37 3.24
N LEU A 363 -10.33 -5.87 2.06
CA LEU A 363 -11.50 -6.24 1.32
C LEU A 363 -11.15 -6.90 -0.02
N GLY A 364 -11.48 -8.16 -0.15
CA GLY A 364 -11.37 -8.94 -1.37
C GLY A 364 -12.56 -8.75 -2.31
N ASN A 365 -12.55 -9.46 -3.42
CA ASN A 365 -13.57 -9.36 -4.48
C ASN A 365 -14.32 -10.68 -4.75
N GLU A 366 -14.31 -11.61 -3.80
CA GLU A 366 -14.99 -12.91 -3.90
C GLU A 366 -14.66 -13.70 -5.18
N LYS A 367 -13.42 -13.69 -5.64
CA LYS A 367 -13.04 -14.54 -6.75
C LYS A 367 -13.21 -16.02 -6.40
N THR A 368 -14.05 -16.70 -7.16
CA THR A 368 -14.33 -18.14 -6.96
C THR A 368 -13.44 -19.03 -7.80
N THR A 369 -12.73 -18.50 -8.77
CA THR A 369 -11.88 -19.25 -9.71
C THR A 369 -10.41 -18.90 -9.51
N LEU A 370 -9.63 -19.93 -9.16
CA LEU A 370 -8.17 -19.87 -9.30
C LEU A 370 -7.84 -19.66 -10.77
N LEU A 371 -6.94 -18.75 -11.03
CA LEU A 371 -6.41 -18.58 -12.37
C LEU A 371 -5.50 -19.77 -12.69
N THR A 372 -5.85 -20.47 -13.72
CA THR A 372 -5.01 -21.53 -14.29
C THR A 372 -4.00 -20.86 -15.21
N GLY A 373 -2.78 -20.61 -14.76
CA GLY A 373 -1.77 -20.02 -15.64
C GLY A 373 -0.37 -19.87 -15.07
N SER A 374 -0.23 -19.58 -13.79
CA SER A 374 1.09 -19.53 -13.16
C SER A 374 1.49 -20.94 -12.73
N ALA A 375 2.29 -21.60 -13.55
CA ALA A 375 2.84 -22.90 -13.21
C ALA A 375 3.86 -22.74 -12.06
N GLY A 376 3.38 -22.82 -10.83
CA GLY A 376 4.23 -22.79 -9.64
C GLY A 376 3.63 -22.09 -8.45
N ASP A 377 2.79 -21.12 -8.67
CA ASP A 377 2.11 -20.45 -7.57
C ASP A 377 0.67 -21.01 -7.46
N ASN A 378 0.45 -21.81 -6.43
CA ASN A 378 -0.90 -22.23 -6.04
C ASN A 378 -1.56 -21.10 -5.24
N SER A 379 -1.41 -19.89 -5.72
CA SER A 379 -1.91 -18.70 -5.07
C SER A 379 -3.38 -18.87 -4.76
N SER A 380 -3.63 -18.98 -3.52
CA SER A 380 -4.95 -18.95 -3.00
C SER A 380 -5.32 -17.49 -2.89
N LEU A 381 -6.41 -17.08 -3.47
CA LEU A 381 -7.02 -15.77 -3.25
C LEU A 381 -7.37 -15.65 -1.76
N ALA A 382 -6.37 -15.33 -0.96
CA ALA A 382 -6.45 -15.34 0.48
C ALA A 382 -6.42 -13.93 1.05
N ALA A 383 -7.15 -13.74 2.14
CA ALA A 383 -6.99 -12.52 2.92
C ALA A 383 -5.58 -12.42 3.51
N ILE A 384 -5.04 -13.56 3.93
CA ILE A 384 -3.64 -13.74 4.36
C ILE A 384 -3.12 -15.02 3.74
N ASN A 385 -2.16 -14.93 2.85
CA ASN A 385 -1.42 -16.05 2.29
C ASN A 385 -0.05 -16.14 2.99
N ALA A 386 0.09 -17.06 3.93
CA ALA A 386 1.32 -17.22 4.70
C ALA A 386 2.13 -18.39 4.17
N LYS A 387 3.31 -18.11 3.66
CA LYS A 387 4.21 -19.08 3.04
C LYS A 387 5.66 -18.90 3.53
N GLU A 388 6.55 -19.73 3.07
CA GLU A 388 8.01 -19.64 3.16
C GLU A 388 8.60 -19.24 4.52
N LEU A 389 8.22 -20.01 5.56
CA LEU A 389 8.73 -19.84 6.92
C LEU A 389 8.33 -18.52 7.61
N THR A 390 7.38 -17.78 7.06
CA THR A 390 6.97 -16.51 7.68
C THR A 390 6.57 -16.67 9.13
N GLY A 391 6.80 -15.64 9.90
CA GLY A 391 6.33 -15.44 11.26
C GLY A 391 5.57 -14.13 11.40
N GLY A 392 5.57 -13.58 12.60
CA GLY A 392 4.97 -12.27 12.89
C GLY A 392 3.62 -12.34 13.58
N GLU A 393 3.02 -11.21 13.74
CA GLU A 393 1.82 -11.03 14.56
C GLU A 393 0.81 -10.15 13.83
N ILE A 394 -0.40 -10.67 13.59
CA ILE A 394 -1.49 -9.95 12.94
C ILE A 394 -2.69 -9.95 13.89
N TYR A 395 -3.06 -8.79 14.40
CA TYR A 395 -4.07 -8.62 15.43
C TYR A 395 -5.15 -7.60 15.05
N ASN A 396 -6.32 -7.79 15.63
CA ASN A 396 -7.41 -6.81 15.67
C ASN A 396 -7.78 -6.25 14.29
N SER A 397 -7.79 -7.12 13.28
CA SER A 397 -8.04 -6.76 11.90
C SER A 397 -9.36 -7.35 11.39
N VAL A 398 -9.87 -6.79 10.30
CA VAL A 398 -11.07 -7.25 9.59
C VAL A 398 -10.69 -7.63 8.17
N PHE A 399 -10.98 -8.86 7.80
CA PHE A 399 -10.75 -9.40 6.47
C PHE A 399 -12.07 -9.85 5.88
N ALA A 400 -12.42 -9.38 4.70
CA ALA A 400 -13.73 -9.68 4.13
C ALA A 400 -13.67 -10.05 2.66
N ASN A 401 -14.58 -10.95 2.24
CA ASN A 401 -14.87 -11.24 0.85
C ASN A 401 -13.70 -11.87 0.08
N PHE A 402 -12.97 -12.78 0.72
CA PHE A 402 -11.96 -13.62 0.09
C PHE A 402 -12.43 -15.07 -0.03
N LYS A 403 -11.89 -15.80 -0.99
CA LYS A 403 -12.10 -17.25 -1.06
C LYS A 403 -11.56 -17.93 0.20
N ASN A 404 -10.33 -17.63 0.56
CA ASN A 404 -9.67 -18.13 1.76
C ASN A 404 -9.43 -16.99 2.75
N GLY A 405 -9.70 -17.20 4.03
CA GLY A 405 -9.36 -16.24 5.08
C GLY A 405 -7.86 -16.29 5.38
N LEU A 406 -7.43 -17.24 6.19
CA LEU A 406 -6.02 -17.53 6.41
C LEU A 406 -5.64 -18.78 5.62
N ASN A 407 -4.71 -18.67 4.70
CA ASN A 407 -4.06 -19.79 4.05
C ASN A 407 -2.66 -20.01 4.62
N LEU A 408 -2.41 -21.20 5.13
CA LEU A 408 -1.13 -21.60 5.69
C LEU A 408 -0.47 -22.61 4.76
N VAL A 409 0.57 -22.20 4.07
CA VAL A 409 1.31 -23.11 3.21
C VAL A 409 2.00 -24.16 4.08
N LYS A 410 1.86 -25.42 3.67
CA LYS A 410 2.37 -26.60 4.38
C LYS A 410 3.63 -27.18 3.76
N SER A 411 3.80 -26.97 2.47
CA SER A 411 4.92 -27.51 1.73
C SER A 411 5.12 -26.72 0.43
N MET A 412 6.30 -26.22 0.22
CA MET A 412 6.71 -25.53 -1.00
C MET A 412 7.93 -26.26 -1.59
N GLY A 413 7.79 -26.78 -2.82
CA GLY A 413 8.88 -27.46 -3.53
C GLY A 413 9.48 -28.63 -2.74
N THR A 414 10.74 -28.53 -2.32
CA THR A 414 11.44 -29.54 -1.52
C THR A 414 11.20 -29.42 -0.01
N ARG A 415 10.55 -28.37 0.46
CA ARG A 415 10.23 -28.19 1.88
C ARG A 415 9.01 -29.02 2.24
N THR A 416 9.06 -29.73 3.34
CA THR A 416 7.99 -30.58 3.82
C THR A 416 7.68 -30.27 5.29
N GLY A 417 6.40 -30.03 5.55
CA GLY A 417 5.69 -30.13 6.83
C GLY A 417 6.19 -29.35 8.04
N THR A 418 7.49 -29.23 8.26
CA THR A 418 8.06 -28.59 9.46
C THR A 418 8.77 -27.28 9.19
N SER A 419 8.86 -26.89 7.92
CA SER A 419 9.62 -25.71 7.47
C SER A 419 8.75 -24.61 6.89
N GLU A 420 7.44 -24.70 7.03
CA GLU A 420 6.53 -23.75 6.39
C GLU A 420 5.70 -22.95 7.41
N ALA A 421 4.93 -21.97 6.91
CA ALA A 421 4.09 -21.10 7.74
C ALA A 421 3.14 -21.89 8.66
N TYR A 422 2.62 -23.03 8.18
CA TYR A 422 1.80 -23.90 9.00
C TYR A 422 2.49 -24.38 10.27
N HIS A 423 3.78 -24.73 10.17
CA HIS A 423 4.57 -25.13 11.35
C HIS A 423 4.77 -23.98 12.34
N ASN A 424 4.98 -22.77 11.83
CA ASN A 424 5.18 -21.58 12.65
C ASN A 424 3.90 -21.13 13.36
N TRP A 425 2.74 -21.41 12.76
CA TRP A 425 1.44 -21.10 13.35
C TRP A 425 0.94 -22.19 14.30
N SER A 426 1.10 -23.47 13.94
CA SER A 426 0.51 -24.60 14.66
C SER A 426 1.09 -24.77 16.06
N SER A 427 0.22 -24.74 17.07
CA SER A 427 0.61 -25.03 18.48
C SER A 427 0.93 -26.49 18.75
N THR A 428 0.52 -27.38 17.84
CA THR A 428 0.72 -28.83 18.00
C THR A 428 1.97 -29.36 17.30
N LEU A 429 2.39 -28.70 16.22
CA LEU A 429 3.56 -29.10 15.42
C LEU A 429 4.80 -28.31 15.74
N GLY A 430 4.65 -27.10 16.26
CA GLY A 430 5.76 -26.25 16.63
C GLY A 430 6.46 -26.69 17.92
N ASN A 431 7.61 -26.11 18.17
CA ASN A 431 8.37 -26.28 19.42
C ASN A 431 7.73 -25.55 20.62
N GLY A 432 6.42 -25.27 20.57
CA GLY A 432 5.65 -24.60 21.61
C GLY A 432 5.67 -23.06 21.56
N SER A 433 6.45 -22.46 20.68
CA SER A 433 6.40 -21.01 20.45
C SER A 433 5.77 -20.72 19.10
N GLN A 434 4.52 -20.24 19.10
CA GLN A 434 3.91 -19.73 17.88
C GLN A 434 4.70 -18.53 17.38
N ILE A 435 5.44 -18.70 16.29
CA ILE A 435 6.22 -17.63 15.66
C ILE A 435 5.30 -16.79 14.77
N LEU A 436 4.31 -17.42 14.13
CA LEU A 436 3.23 -16.76 13.41
C LEU A 436 1.97 -16.74 14.28
N LYS A 437 1.47 -15.56 14.57
CA LYS A 437 0.26 -15.33 15.37
C LYS A 437 -0.76 -14.52 14.57
N VAL A 438 -1.82 -15.17 14.16
CA VAL A 438 -2.98 -14.54 13.50
C VAL A 438 -4.15 -14.63 14.47
N LYS A 439 -4.31 -13.59 15.31
CA LYS A 439 -5.21 -13.66 16.47
C LYS A 439 -6.15 -12.46 16.56
N CYS A 440 -7.33 -12.72 17.12
CA CYS A 440 -8.30 -11.66 17.39
C CYS A 440 -8.77 -10.90 16.15
N ASN A 441 -8.71 -11.53 14.99
CA ASN A 441 -9.18 -10.94 13.74
C ASN A 441 -10.63 -11.37 13.47
N THR A 442 -11.29 -10.67 12.57
CA THR A 442 -12.64 -11.02 12.08
C THR A 442 -12.58 -11.32 10.60
N PHE A 443 -13.04 -12.50 10.22
CA PHE A 443 -13.13 -12.95 8.83
C PHE A 443 -14.60 -12.96 8.42
N VAL A 444 -14.96 -12.09 7.47
CA VAL A 444 -16.35 -11.84 7.05
C VAL A 444 -16.54 -12.35 5.63
N GLY A 445 -17.52 -13.23 5.40
CA GLY A 445 -17.83 -13.72 4.06
C GLY A 445 -16.71 -14.50 3.37
N CYS A 446 -15.70 -14.95 4.11
CA CYS A 446 -14.66 -15.82 3.54
C CYS A 446 -15.21 -17.23 3.37
N THR A 447 -15.16 -17.77 2.15
CA THR A 447 -15.70 -19.12 1.85
C THR A 447 -15.00 -20.19 2.68
N ASN A 448 -13.69 -20.12 2.80
CA ASN A 448 -12.86 -21.02 3.59
C ASN A 448 -12.07 -20.19 4.62
N PRO A 449 -12.57 -20.00 5.85
CA PRO A 449 -11.88 -19.12 6.82
C PRO A 449 -10.47 -19.57 7.19
N LEU A 450 -10.19 -20.87 7.13
CA LEU A 450 -8.88 -21.46 7.38
C LEU A 450 -8.57 -22.55 6.34
N THR A 451 -7.47 -22.41 5.64
CA THR A 451 -6.93 -23.44 4.75
C THR A 451 -5.49 -23.78 5.13
N VAL A 452 -5.10 -25.03 4.89
CA VAL A 452 -3.75 -25.55 5.08
C VAL A 452 -3.34 -26.29 3.82
N GLY A 453 -2.31 -25.80 3.15
CA GLY A 453 -1.90 -26.32 1.85
C GLY A 453 -3.00 -26.16 0.78
N ASN A 454 -3.64 -25.01 0.72
CA ASN A 454 -4.73 -24.66 -0.18
C ASN A 454 -6.01 -25.51 -0.08
N ALA A 455 -6.17 -26.28 0.98
CA ALA A 455 -7.35 -27.07 1.26
C ALA A 455 -7.94 -26.72 2.66
N VAL A 456 -9.26 -26.80 2.77
CA VAL A 456 -9.90 -26.62 4.09
C VAL A 456 -9.29 -27.60 5.08
N SER A 457 -8.83 -27.10 6.22
CA SER A 457 -8.23 -27.98 7.23
C SER A 457 -9.24 -28.99 7.75
N ALA A 458 -8.95 -30.27 7.55
CA ALA A 458 -9.68 -31.38 8.14
C ALA A 458 -9.24 -31.68 9.58
N VAL A 459 -8.23 -31.00 10.10
CA VAL A 459 -7.69 -31.20 11.43
C VAL A 459 -8.51 -30.41 12.45
N ALA A 460 -9.24 -31.10 13.30
CA ALA A 460 -10.10 -30.47 14.29
C ALA A 460 -9.31 -29.54 15.25
N ALA A 461 -8.06 -29.90 15.56
CA ALA A 461 -7.18 -29.08 16.42
C ALA A 461 -6.86 -27.72 15.75
N ASP A 462 -6.70 -27.65 14.44
CA ASP A 462 -6.44 -26.40 13.71
C ASP A 462 -7.63 -25.45 13.83
N ASN A 463 -8.85 -25.98 13.60
CA ASN A 463 -10.07 -25.18 13.72
C ASN A 463 -10.28 -24.70 15.16
N THR A 464 -9.98 -25.53 16.16
CA THR A 464 -10.04 -25.14 17.58
C THR A 464 -8.99 -24.07 17.89
N GLN A 465 -7.76 -24.22 17.39
CA GLN A 465 -6.73 -23.19 17.55
C GLN A 465 -7.18 -21.88 16.94
N PHE A 466 -7.61 -21.89 15.68
CA PHE A 466 -7.98 -20.70 14.94
C PHE A 466 -9.11 -19.90 15.59
N THR A 467 -10.17 -20.58 16.04
CA THR A 467 -11.37 -19.91 16.56
C THR A 467 -11.33 -19.70 18.08
N THR A 468 -10.81 -20.69 18.84
CA THR A 468 -10.92 -20.68 20.31
C THR A 468 -9.64 -20.18 20.98
N THR A 469 -8.46 -20.61 20.51
CA THR A 469 -7.17 -20.23 21.11
C THR A 469 -6.69 -18.89 20.57
N ASP A 470 -6.83 -18.68 19.26
CA ASP A 470 -6.42 -17.45 18.59
C ASP A 470 -7.55 -16.40 18.57
N LEU A 471 -8.73 -16.73 19.06
CA LEU A 471 -9.88 -15.83 19.21
C LEU A 471 -10.31 -15.13 17.91
N ASN A 472 -10.09 -15.77 16.77
CA ASN A 472 -10.57 -15.26 15.51
C ASN A 472 -12.09 -15.48 15.39
N VAL A 473 -12.78 -14.49 14.87
CA VAL A 473 -14.24 -14.52 14.66
C VAL A 473 -14.54 -14.77 13.21
N ILE A 474 -15.44 -15.71 12.94
CA ILE A 474 -15.92 -16.02 11.60
C ILE A 474 -17.35 -15.51 11.47
N VAL A 475 -17.60 -14.67 10.48
CA VAL A 475 -18.93 -14.13 10.16
C VAL A 475 -19.32 -14.64 8.77
N ALA A 476 -20.40 -15.40 8.70
CA ALA A 476 -20.87 -15.94 7.42
C ALA A 476 -21.55 -14.87 6.59
N GLY A 477 -21.17 -14.76 5.33
CA GLY A 477 -21.73 -13.79 4.39
C GLY A 477 -21.57 -12.35 4.86
N ASN A 478 -22.35 -11.46 4.27
CA ASN A 478 -22.37 -10.03 4.60
C ASN A 478 -23.42 -9.74 5.69
N THR A 479 -23.19 -10.26 6.89
CA THR A 479 -24.16 -10.16 8.00
C THR A 479 -23.66 -9.35 9.20
N LEU A 480 -22.48 -8.75 9.08
CA LEU A 480 -21.92 -7.90 10.14
C LEU A 480 -22.64 -6.55 10.13
N PRO A 481 -23.31 -6.15 11.22
CA PRO A 481 -24.06 -4.90 11.26
C PRO A 481 -23.17 -3.67 10.95
N GLY A 482 -23.68 -2.77 10.11
CA GLY A 482 -22.98 -1.56 9.70
C GLY A 482 -21.79 -1.76 8.77
N PHE A 483 -21.51 -3.01 8.39
CA PHE A 483 -20.40 -3.34 7.51
C PHE A 483 -20.95 -3.96 6.22
N ASP A 484 -20.67 -3.36 5.09
CA ASP A 484 -21.06 -3.88 3.77
C ASP A 484 -19.83 -3.89 2.85
N TYR A 485 -19.38 -5.09 2.49
CA TYR A 485 -18.28 -5.27 1.55
C TYR A 485 -18.76 -5.55 0.11
N ALA A 486 -20.08 -5.58 -0.12
CA ALA A 486 -20.62 -5.75 -1.46
C ALA A 486 -20.43 -4.46 -2.26
N PHE A 487 -19.28 -4.29 -2.83
CA PHE A 487 -18.98 -3.18 -3.71
C PHE A 487 -18.89 -3.63 -5.17
N ALA A 488 -19.29 -2.75 -6.07
CA ALA A 488 -19.01 -2.87 -7.48
C ALA A 488 -18.35 -1.57 -7.95
N VAL A 489 -17.27 -1.67 -8.70
CA VAL A 489 -16.60 -0.52 -9.29
C VAL A 489 -16.59 -0.65 -10.80
N ASN A 490 -17.05 0.41 -11.47
CA ASN A 490 -16.90 0.51 -12.91
C ASN A 490 -15.48 1.01 -13.24
N ASN A 491 -14.62 0.11 -13.67
CA ASN A 491 -13.21 0.39 -13.94
C ASN A 491 -12.98 1.43 -15.06
N THR A 492 -13.98 1.70 -15.88
CA THR A 492 -13.90 2.70 -16.96
C THR A 492 -14.37 4.08 -16.51
N THR A 493 -15.38 4.14 -15.64
CA THR A 493 -15.99 5.40 -15.21
C THR A 493 -15.63 5.77 -13.78
N ASN A 494 -14.85 4.95 -13.07
CA ASN A 494 -14.47 5.15 -11.66
C ASN A 494 -15.67 5.32 -10.71
N VAL A 495 -16.81 4.72 -11.02
CA VAL A 495 -18.03 4.85 -10.22
C VAL A 495 -18.17 3.66 -9.29
N PHE A 496 -18.29 3.92 -8.00
CA PHE A 496 -18.60 2.92 -6.98
C PHE A 496 -20.11 2.74 -6.78
N SER A 497 -20.51 1.52 -6.40
CA SER A 497 -21.87 1.24 -5.97
C SER A 497 -22.17 1.91 -4.62
N ASP A 498 -23.45 2.18 -4.37
CA ASP A 498 -23.91 2.87 -3.15
C ASP A 498 -23.97 2.01 -1.88
N LYS A 499 -23.57 0.76 -1.94
CA LYS A 499 -23.77 -0.23 -0.87
C LYS A 499 -22.50 -0.62 -0.13
N TYR A 500 -21.54 0.26 -0.03
CA TYR A 500 -20.27 -0.06 0.59
C TYR A 500 -20.12 0.67 1.92
N ASP A 501 -19.74 -0.06 2.97
CA ASP A 501 -19.35 0.50 4.27
C ASP A 501 -18.21 -0.34 4.87
N ALA A 502 -17.08 0.31 5.14
CA ALA A 502 -15.88 -0.34 5.68
C ALA A 502 -15.86 -0.40 7.22
N VAL A 503 -16.87 0.15 7.89
CA VAL A 503 -16.86 0.32 9.33
C VAL A 503 -17.98 -0.46 9.99
N PRO A 504 -17.68 -1.50 10.78
CA PRO A 504 -18.70 -2.22 11.56
C PRO A 504 -19.37 -1.28 12.58
N ASN A 505 -20.71 -1.31 12.63
CA ASN A 505 -21.47 -0.57 13.63
C ASN A 505 -22.43 -1.53 14.41
N PRO A 506 -22.25 -1.78 15.70
CA PRO A 506 -21.23 -1.17 16.57
C PRO A 506 -19.81 -1.67 16.26
N ALA A 507 -18.82 -0.86 16.63
CA ALA A 507 -17.41 -1.24 16.48
C ALA A 507 -17.12 -2.60 17.12
N LEU A 508 -16.34 -3.43 16.43
CA LEU A 508 -15.97 -4.77 16.92
C LEU A 508 -14.98 -4.63 18.07
N THR A 509 -15.40 -5.06 19.26
CA THR A 509 -14.57 -4.95 20.46
C THR A 509 -13.43 -5.97 20.48
N VAL A 510 -12.36 -5.66 21.20
CA VAL A 510 -11.18 -6.51 21.37
C VAL A 510 -11.13 -7.23 22.72
N VAL A 511 -12.28 -7.60 23.28
CA VAL A 511 -12.35 -8.27 24.59
C VAL A 511 -11.56 -9.57 24.60
N GLY A 512 -10.65 -9.68 25.58
CA GLY A 512 -9.76 -10.85 25.71
C GLY A 512 -8.59 -10.87 24.73
N CYS A 513 -8.42 -9.83 23.94
CA CYS A 513 -7.40 -9.71 22.90
C CYS A 513 -6.28 -8.75 23.28
N PRO A 514 -5.06 -8.93 22.75
CA PRO A 514 -4.02 -7.94 22.90
C PRO A 514 -4.42 -6.61 22.25
N VAL A 515 -4.32 -5.52 22.99
CA VAL A 515 -4.35 -4.17 22.39
C VAL A 515 -2.96 -3.81 21.91
N ALA A 516 -2.88 -2.94 20.91
CA ALA A 516 -1.60 -2.45 20.41
C ALA A 516 -0.78 -1.83 21.56
N PRO A 517 0.50 -2.20 21.72
CA PRO A 517 1.32 -1.73 22.82
C PRO A 517 1.60 -0.24 22.74
N ALA A 518 1.67 0.44 23.89
CA ALA A 518 2.07 1.84 23.96
C ALA A 518 3.61 1.96 23.90
N ASP A 519 4.19 1.69 22.75
CA ASP A 519 5.65 1.64 22.53
C ASP A 519 6.22 2.84 21.74
N GLY A 520 5.41 3.86 21.57
CA GLY A 520 5.77 5.08 20.81
C GLY A 520 5.42 5.03 19.33
N PHE A 521 5.16 3.85 18.76
CA PHE A 521 4.68 3.70 17.39
C PHE A 521 3.17 3.46 17.33
N PHE A 522 2.66 2.46 18.05
CA PHE A 522 1.25 2.11 18.00
C PHE A 522 0.38 3.13 18.74
N LYS A 523 -0.77 3.44 18.15
CA LYS A 523 -1.88 4.14 18.80
C LYS A 523 -2.77 3.11 19.46
N VAL A 524 -3.19 3.33 20.69
CA VAL A 524 -4.13 2.45 21.38
C VAL A 524 -5.47 2.46 20.64
N ALA A 525 -5.94 1.29 20.24
CA ALA A 525 -7.22 1.09 19.57
C ALA A 525 -7.95 -0.08 20.23
N ASN A 526 -9.16 0.15 20.72
CA ASN A 526 -9.97 -0.84 21.41
C ASN A 526 -11.00 -1.51 20.47
N TYR A 527 -10.73 -1.49 19.17
CA TYR A 527 -11.59 -1.99 18.11
C TYR A 527 -10.79 -2.81 17.09
N ARG A 528 -11.49 -3.58 16.27
CA ARG A 528 -10.92 -4.30 15.12
C ARG A 528 -11.16 -3.52 13.85
N GLY A 529 -10.19 -3.55 12.94
CA GLY A 529 -10.23 -2.86 11.67
C GLY A 529 -9.45 -1.53 11.69
N ALA A 530 -9.39 -0.89 10.52
CA ALA A 530 -8.60 0.32 10.29
C ALA A 530 -9.29 1.61 10.77
N PHE A 531 -10.59 1.57 11.06
CA PHE A 531 -11.40 2.72 11.42
C PHE A 531 -12.17 2.47 12.72
N ALA A 532 -12.23 3.45 13.62
CA ALA A 532 -12.94 3.34 14.89
C ALA A 532 -14.46 3.49 14.72
N SER A 533 -14.85 4.41 13.86
CA SER A 533 -16.23 4.77 13.55
C SER A 533 -16.30 5.44 12.18
N THR A 534 -17.52 5.72 11.70
CA THR A 534 -17.70 6.45 10.44
C THR A 534 -17.07 7.85 10.46
N GLY A 535 -16.98 8.50 11.63
CA GLY A 535 -16.33 9.80 11.79
C GLY A 535 -14.80 9.74 11.91
N ASP A 536 -14.21 8.58 12.16
CA ASP A 536 -12.74 8.41 12.21
C ASP A 536 -12.16 8.11 10.82
N ASN A 537 -12.43 9.00 9.88
CA ASN A 537 -11.98 8.85 8.49
C ASN A 537 -10.62 9.55 8.26
N TRP A 538 -9.53 8.85 8.60
CA TRP A 538 -8.18 9.34 8.35
C TRP A 538 -7.80 9.44 6.85
N LEU A 539 -8.70 9.03 5.95
CA LEU A 539 -8.59 9.19 4.48
C LEU A 539 -9.24 10.48 3.98
N SER A 540 -9.94 11.22 4.85
CA SER A 540 -10.60 12.47 4.48
C SER A 540 -9.61 13.52 3.98
N ASP A 541 -10.11 14.34 3.07
CA ASP A 541 -9.52 15.56 2.57
C ASP A 541 -8.25 15.42 1.73
N TRP A 542 -7.46 14.36 1.89
CA TRP A 542 -6.21 14.16 1.16
C TRP A 542 -6.24 13.00 0.14
N SER A 543 -7.05 11.96 0.37
CA SER A 543 -6.93 10.71 -0.39
C SER A 543 -7.76 10.69 -1.68
N TYR A 544 -7.25 10.02 -2.69
CA TYR A 544 -8.02 9.70 -3.90
C TYR A 544 -9.05 8.59 -3.62
N SER A 545 -8.83 7.78 -2.60
CA SER A 545 -9.77 6.79 -2.09
C SER A 545 -11.12 7.41 -1.76
N GLN A 546 -11.13 8.58 -1.13
CA GLN A 546 -12.34 9.33 -0.85
C GLN A 546 -12.99 9.84 -2.12
N VAL A 547 -12.22 10.41 -3.04
CA VAL A 547 -12.72 10.92 -4.33
C VAL A 547 -13.39 9.82 -5.15
N LEU A 548 -12.80 8.62 -5.15
CA LEU A 548 -13.35 7.43 -5.82
C LEU A 548 -14.60 6.88 -5.12
N GLY A 549 -14.90 7.31 -3.90
CA GLY A 549 -15.99 6.77 -3.11
C GLY A 549 -15.66 5.44 -2.42
N ALA A 550 -14.38 5.05 -2.36
CA ALA A 550 -13.94 3.84 -1.67
C ALA A 550 -14.11 3.94 -0.13
N THR A 551 -14.44 5.10 0.37
CA THR A 551 -14.68 5.38 1.79
C THR A 551 -16.08 5.91 2.03
N LYS A 552 -17.05 5.49 1.23
CA LYS A 552 -18.39 6.09 1.19
C LYS A 552 -19.11 6.11 2.54
N GLY A 553 -18.96 5.11 3.36
CA GLY A 553 -19.46 5.11 4.74
C GLY A 553 -18.66 5.98 5.71
N LEU A 554 -17.54 6.56 5.24
CA LEU A 554 -16.61 7.37 6.02
C LEU A 554 -16.63 8.85 5.60
N VAL A 555 -17.51 9.23 4.69
CA VAL A 555 -17.55 10.63 4.19
C VAL A 555 -17.96 11.53 5.35
N ALA A 556 -17.06 12.42 5.74
CA ALA A 556 -17.42 13.54 6.57
C ALA A 556 -18.55 14.32 5.89
N CYS A 557 -19.65 14.47 6.57
CA CYS A 557 -20.75 15.27 6.07
C CYS A 557 -20.22 16.71 5.93
N PRO A 558 -20.42 17.42 4.78
CA PRO A 558 -19.97 18.80 4.65
C PRO A 558 -20.54 19.75 5.69
N THR A 559 -21.54 19.29 6.42
CA THR A 559 -22.22 20.00 7.51
C THR A 559 -21.82 19.49 8.88
N ASP A 560 -20.98 18.50 8.99
CA ASP A 560 -20.33 18.02 10.19
C ASP A 560 -19.14 18.94 10.50
N LEU A 561 -19.41 19.99 11.28
CA LEU A 561 -18.46 21.06 11.55
C LEU A 561 -17.57 20.73 12.77
N ASP A 562 -18.04 19.88 13.68
CA ASP A 562 -17.25 19.43 14.83
C ASP A 562 -16.49 18.12 14.54
N LYS A 563 -16.76 17.50 13.39
CA LYS A 563 -16.10 16.30 12.87
C LYS A 563 -16.29 15.06 13.74
N ASP A 564 -17.46 14.93 14.36
CA ASP A 564 -17.80 13.77 15.17
C ASP A 564 -18.46 12.62 14.38
N GLY A 565 -18.78 12.85 13.12
CA GLY A 565 -19.24 11.85 12.15
C GLY A 565 -20.74 11.91 11.85
N ASP A 566 -21.48 12.88 12.41
CA ASP A 566 -22.85 13.12 12.00
C ASP A 566 -23.14 14.62 11.73
N THR A 567 -24.36 14.97 11.52
CA THR A 567 -24.77 16.37 11.37
C THR A 567 -25.94 16.59 12.29
N ASP A 568 -25.67 17.21 13.42
CA ASP A 568 -26.67 17.42 14.45
C ASP A 568 -26.70 18.84 15.03
N ILE A 569 -27.14 18.97 16.27
CA ILE A 569 -27.31 20.27 16.94
C ILE A 569 -25.97 20.89 17.31
N ASP A 570 -24.92 20.09 17.50
CA ASP A 570 -23.61 20.55 17.92
C ASP A 570 -22.87 21.20 16.74
N ASP A 571 -23.05 20.70 15.51
CA ASP A 571 -22.64 21.37 14.27
C ASP A 571 -23.36 22.70 14.09
N PHE A 572 -24.66 22.70 14.35
CA PHE A 572 -25.43 23.94 14.27
C PHE A 572 -24.95 24.98 15.29
N GLN A 573 -24.48 24.57 16.44
CA GLN A 573 -23.89 25.46 17.44
C GLN A 573 -22.58 26.08 16.97
N LEU A 574 -21.78 25.38 16.19
CA LEU A 574 -20.58 25.93 15.53
C LEU A 574 -20.95 26.86 14.37
N PHE A 575 -21.99 26.57 13.63
CA PHE A 575 -22.46 27.38 12.52
C PHE A 575 -23.23 28.63 12.96
N ALA A 576 -24.05 28.53 14.00
CA ALA A 576 -24.95 29.60 14.44
C ALA A 576 -24.25 30.92 14.81
N PRO A 577 -23.08 30.93 15.46
CA PRO A 577 -22.36 32.19 15.73
C PRO A 577 -21.87 32.90 14.48
N ALA A 578 -21.64 32.17 13.38
CA ALA A 578 -21.23 32.74 12.10
C ALA A 578 -22.41 33.27 11.27
N PHE A 579 -23.63 32.89 11.65
CA PHE A 579 -24.85 33.28 10.93
C PHE A 579 -25.24 34.73 11.30
N GLY A 580 -24.99 35.66 10.40
CA GLY A 580 -25.33 37.06 10.60
C GLY A 580 -24.13 38.01 10.64
N TYR A 581 -22.93 37.52 10.54
CA TYR A 581 -21.78 38.39 10.28
C TYR A 581 -21.72 38.70 8.76
N SER A 582 -21.87 39.98 8.41
CA SER A 582 -21.51 40.43 7.06
C SER A 582 -19.97 40.38 6.95
N CYS A 583 -19.46 39.61 6.01
CA CYS A 583 -18.06 39.75 5.58
C CYS A 583 -17.95 41.13 4.92
N ASN A 584 -17.37 42.12 5.62
CA ASN A 584 -16.96 43.40 5.06
C ASN A 584 -15.58 43.27 4.45
#